data_4c5aa354f2eedc683f16610a5dd067dc
#
_entry.id   4c5aa354f2eedc683f16610a5dd067dc
#
_cell.length_a   1.000
_cell.length_b   1.000
_cell.length_c   1.000
_cell.angle_alpha   90.00
_cell.angle_beta   90.00
_cell.angle_gamma   90.00
#
_symmetry.space_group_name_H-M   'P 1'
#
loop_
_entity.id
_entity.type
_entity.pdbx_description
1 polymer ?
#
loop_
_entity_poly.entity_id
_entity_poly.type
_entity_poly.pdbx_seq_one_letter_code
_entity_poly.pdbx_strand_id
1 'polypeptide(L)'
;MSDELKQTPFSASYPDGVVEWIDVYGYAVPLTWGDPGAEYAAARNHAAAFEFSMLLKWDVEGEGAIQTVNSIYSRDIREMKPGTIAYGVVVSEAGMMIDDCTVFVYGPELVRIIGANPIIGDLLDQYRPNNVSVRERRDELAQLSVQGPLSREILQKLTSIDISNDALRWYHFMTDVDMAGMKVEISRIGYTGELGYEIMLPVDSAQAFWDALFEAGEPLGLLPGGAACVMMCRIEAGLIMGEVEYDHTMTPYECRMAWSVDLNKDNFHGKDALIKAQKNPSLDIVSVLLPGEGEYDGVELMDNNKKVGLVTMAIPSPYLEGKFLGLARINRANAIVGNKLDLVLEENGQAEIVATPVYDPERARSRS
;
A
#
# COMPACT_ATOMS: atom_id res chain seq x y z
N MET A 1 28.98 9.08 -5.74
CA MET A 1 28.30 10.27 -5.21
C MET A 1 27.06 9.72 -4.56
N SER A 2 26.94 9.78 -3.25
CA SER A 2 25.66 9.48 -2.59
C SER A 2 24.73 10.62 -2.98
N ASP A 3 23.80 10.37 -3.88
CA ASP A 3 22.73 11.32 -4.13
C ASP A 3 22.03 11.53 -2.76
N GLU A 4 21.99 12.79 -2.34
CA GLU A 4 21.40 13.16 -1.06
C GLU A 4 19.89 12.89 -1.18
N LEU A 5 19.34 12.02 -0.32
CA LEU A 5 17.91 11.67 -0.36
C LEU A 5 17.06 12.95 -0.18
N LYS A 6 15.97 13.04 -0.92
CA LYS A 6 15.00 14.12 -0.75
C LYS A 6 14.35 14.05 0.62
N GLN A 7 14.13 15.21 1.24
CA GLN A 7 13.34 15.32 2.46
C GLN A 7 11.85 15.27 2.11
N THR A 8 11.07 14.67 2.99
CA THR A 8 9.61 14.64 2.84
C THR A 8 8.98 15.97 3.31
N PRO A 9 7.75 16.31 2.91
CA PRO A 9 7.06 17.51 3.36
C PRO A 9 6.89 17.62 4.89
N PHE A 10 6.89 16.49 5.60
CA PHE A 10 6.73 16.45 7.05
C PHE A 10 8.06 16.40 7.81
N SER A 11 9.20 16.32 7.11
CA SER A 11 10.52 16.12 7.75
C SER A 11 10.90 17.24 8.74
N ALA A 12 10.39 18.47 8.54
CA ALA A 12 10.60 19.58 9.48
C ALA A 12 9.84 19.40 10.80
N SER A 13 8.81 18.55 10.84
CA SER A 13 8.04 18.19 12.03
C SER A 13 8.69 17.09 12.85
N TYR A 14 9.71 16.43 12.30
CA TYR A 14 10.30 15.29 12.98
C TYR A 14 11.13 15.74 14.17
N PRO A 15 10.86 15.23 15.39
CA PRO A 15 11.65 15.59 16.55
C PRO A 15 13.10 15.12 16.40
N ASP A 16 14.01 15.81 17.08
CA ASP A 16 15.38 15.34 17.23
C ASP A 16 15.37 13.92 17.82
N GLY A 17 15.95 12.94 17.11
CA GLY A 17 16.06 11.59 17.62
C GLY A 17 15.44 10.50 16.75
N VAL A 18 15.06 10.80 15.51
CA VAL A 18 14.84 9.73 14.50
C VAL A 18 16.11 8.90 14.40
N VAL A 19 16.01 7.63 14.79
CA VAL A 19 17.19 6.79 15.06
C VAL A 19 17.80 6.29 13.77
N GLU A 20 16.98 6.03 12.74
CA GLU A 20 17.42 5.45 11.49
C GLU A 20 16.53 5.89 10.33
N TRP A 21 17.14 6.14 9.17
CA TRP A 21 16.47 6.53 7.93
C TRP A 21 16.68 5.47 6.86
N ILE A 22 15.66 5.27 6.04
CA ILE A 22 15.75 4.43 4.84
C ILE A 22 15.39 5.22 3.59
N ASP A 23 15.91 4.75 2.46
CA ASP A 23 15.50 5.23 1.14
C ASP A 23 14.18 4.57 0.74
N VAL A 24 13.16 5.41 0.52
CA VAL A 24 11.89 4.97 -0.09
C VAL A 24 11.63 5.84 -1.31
N TYR A 25 11.86 5.29 -2.48
CA TYR A 25 11.68 5.98 -3.77
C TYR A 25 12.45 7.30 -3.87
N GLY A 26 13.69 7.37 -3.32
CA GLY A 26 14.54 8.54 -3.32
C GLY A 26 14.28 9.55 -2.21
N TYR A 27 13.43 9.21 -1.24
CA TYR A 27 13.14 10.03 -0.07
C TYR A 27 13.68 9.40 1.21
N ALA A 28 14.17 10.26 2.12
CA ALA A 28 14.53 9.85 3.48
C ALA A 28 13.26 9.67 4.31
N VAL A 29 12.95 8.43 4.68
CA VAL A 29 11.80 8.07 5.50
C VAL A 29 12.30 7.45 6.80
N PRO A 30 11.71 7.78 7.98
CA PRO A 30 12.09 7.14 9.23
C PRO A 30 11.86 5.63 9.17
N LEU A 31 12.87 4.83 9.47
CA LEU A 31 12.70 3.40 9.68
C LEU A 31 11.92 3.15 10.97
N THR A 32 12.27 3.87 12.03
CA THR A 32 11.61 3.86 13.34
C THR A 32 11.83 5.19 14.07
N TRP A 33 10.95 5.52 14.99
CA TRP A 33 11.05 6.65 15.90
C TRP A 33 11.66 6.25 17.26
N GLY A 34 12.32 5.07 17.31
CA GLY A 34 13.08 4.57 18.44
C GLY A 34 12.53 3.30 19.07
N ASP A 35 11.23 3.04 18.99
CA ASP A 35 10.59 1.81 19.47
C ASP A 35 9.55 1.30 18.47
N PRO A 36 9.94 0.47 17.49
CA PRO A 36 9.01 -0.09 16.51
C PRO A 36 7.90 -0.95 17.14
N GLY A 37 8.14 -1.49 18.33
CA GLY A 37 7.12 -2.24 19.09
C GLY A 37 6.03 -1.33 19.66
N ALA A 38 6.42 -0.17 20.20
CA ALA A 38 5.46 0.85 20.67
C ALA A 38 4.66 1.45 19.51
N GLU A 39 5.33 1.75 18.38
CA GLU A 39 4.69 2.23 17.14
C GLU A 39 3.65 1.22 16.64
N TYR A 40 4.01 -0.06 16.59
CA TYR A 40 3.10 -1.15 16.23
C TYR A 40 1.93 -1.26 17.20
N ALA A 41 2.20 -1.20 18.51
CA ALA A 41 1.15 -1.24 19.52
C ALA A 41 0.17 -0.06 19.40
N ALA A 42 0.68 1.13 19.06
CA ALA A 42 -0.16 2.30 18.76
C ALA A 42 -1.02 2.04 17.52
N ALA A 43 -0.45 1.57 16.41
CA ALA A 43 -1.19 1.24 15.19
C ALA A 43 -2.31 0.20 15.43
N ARG A 44 -2.10 -0.79 16.29
CA ARG A 44 -3.06 -1.86 16.56
C ARG A 44 -4.12 -1.53 17.62
N ASN A 45 -3.78 -0.67 18.62
CA ASN A 45 -4.65 -0.42 19.78
C ASN A 45 -5.14 1.03 19.86
N HIS A 46 -4.44 1.97 19.23
CA HIS A 46 -4.69 3.41 19.23
C HIS A 46 -4.72 3.96 17.81
N ALA A 47 -3.67 4.69 17.44
CA ALA A 47 -3.39 5.12 16.07
C ALA A 47 -1.89 5.37 15.87
N ALA A 48 -1.43 5.21 14.62
CA ALA A 48 -0.12 5.66 14.18
C ALA A 48 -0.24 6.47 12.90
N ALA A 49 0.63 7.47 12.73
CA ALA A 49 0.70 8.33 11.55
C ALA A 49 1.94 7.98 10.72
N PHE A 50 1.73 7.65 9.44
CA PHE A 50 2.77 7.22 8.51
C PHE A 50 2.85 8.18 7.33
N GLU A 51 4.05 8.48 6.89
CA GLU A 51 4.28 9.34 5.73
C GLU A 51 4.23 8.53 4.42
N PHE A 52 3.44 9.02 3.44
CA PHE A 52 3.32 8.42 2.11
C PHE A 52 3.46 9.45 0.98
N SER A 53 4.04 10.61 1.25
CA SER A 53 4.23 11.67 0.24
C SER A 53 5.12 11.22 -0.92
N MET A 54 6.00 10.24 -0.71
CA MET A 54 6.90 9.71 -1.73
C MET A 54 6.18 9.00 -2.89
N LEU A 55 4.92 8.61 -2.73
CA LEU A 55 4.15 7.98 -3.80
C LEU A 55 3.88 8.96 -4.94
N LEU A 56 3.95 8.46 -6.16
CA LEU A 56 3.61 9.21 -7.39
C LEU A 56 2.11 9.40 -7.50
N LYS A 57 1.69 10.60 -7.87
CA LYS A 57 0.29 10.98 -8.01
C LYS A 57 0.10 11.67 -9.36
N TRP A 58 -0.70 11.08 -10.24
CA TRP A 58 -1.01 11.67 -11.55
C TRP A 58 -2.46 12.10 -11.61
N ASP A 59 -2.69 13.39 -11.79
CA ASP A 59 -3.99 13.92 -12.19
C ASP A 59 -4.13 13.80 -13.71
N VAL A 60 -5.19 13.13 -14.12
CA VAL A 60 -5.61 12.99 -15.52
C VAL A 60 -6.86 13.82 -15.69
N GLU A 61 -6.78 14.92 -16.48
CA GLU A 61 -7.81 15.94 -16.54
C GLU A 61 -8.25 16.22 -18.00
N GLY A 62 -9.54 16.35 -18.20
CA GLY A 62 -10.18 16.70 -19.48
C GLY A 62 -11.23 15.67 -19.90
N GLU A 63 -11.96 16.00 -20.98
CA GLU A 63 -12.94 15.08 -21.58
C GLU A 63 -12.21 13.82 -22.11
N GLY A 64 -12.43 12.67 -21.45
CA GLY A 64 -11.74 11.41 -21.70
C GLY A 64 -10.78 10.97 -20.60
N ALA A 65 -10.69 11.68 -19.49
CA ALA A 65 -9.84 11.32 -18.34
C ALA A 65 -10.11 9.90 -17.83
N ILE A 66 -11.39 9.58 -17.58
CA ILE A 66 -11.80 8.21 -17.17
C ILE A 66 -11.37 7.18 -18.20
N GLN A 67 -11.58 7.43 -19.49
CA GLN A 67 -11.23 6.49 -20.56
C GLN A 67 -9.71 6.30 -20.66
N THR A 68 -8.93 7.35 -20.48
CA THR A 68 -7.46 7.30 -20.47
C THR A 68 -6.96 6.37 -19.38
N VAL A 69 -7.38 6.59 -18.13
CA VAL A 69 -7.01 5.71 -17.00
C VAL A 69 -7.55 4.30 -17.22
N ASN A 70 -8.80 4.16 -17.67
CA ASN A 70 -9.41 2.85 -17.92
C ASN A 70 -8.67 2.04 -19.01
N SER A 71 -7.95 2.71 -19.92
CA SER A 71 -7.18 2.04 -20.99
C SER A 71 -5.90 1.38 -20.50
N ILE A 72 -5.40 1.71 -19.32
CA ILE A 72 -4.20 1.11 -18.72
C ILE A 72 -4.47 0.32 -17.44
N TYR A 73 -5.59 0.56 -16.80
CA TYR A 73 -5.94 0.00 -15.48
C TYR A 73 -6.75 -1.29 -15.64
N SER A 74 -6.49 -2.29 -14.80
CA SER A 74 -7.12 -3.62 -14.92
C SER A 74 -8.60 -3.67 -14.55
N ARG A 75 -9.07 -2.76 -13.70
CA ARG A 75 -10.50 -2.66 -13.30
C ARG A 75 -11.26 -1.69 -14.20
N ASP A 76 -12.55 -1.92 -14.34
CA ASP A 76 -13.41 -0.95 -15.01
C ASP A 76 -13.82 0.16 -14.05
N ILE A 77 -13.47 1.40 -14.40
CA ILE A 77 -13.78 2.60 -13.60
C ILE A 77 -14.87 3.49 -14.23
N ARG A 78 -15.41 3.14 -15.40
CA ARG A 78 -16.33 3.98 -16.17
C ARG A 78 -17.63 4.29 -15.46
N GLU A 79 -18.15 3.34 -14.68
CA GLU A 79 -19.41 3.48 -13.94
C GLU A 79 -19.19 3.88 -12.47
N MET A 80 -17.96 4.18 -12.08
CA MET A 80 -17.64 4.61 -10.73
C MET A 80 -18.15 6.04 -10.49
N LYS A 81 -18.67 6.25 -9.29
CA LYS A 81 -19.22 7.57 -8.90
C LYS A 81 -18.10 8.48 -8.36
N PRO A 82 -18.25 9.80 -8.52
CA PRO A 82 -17.38 10.75 -7.83
C PRO A 82 -17.29 10.46 -6.32
N GLY A 83 -16.10 10.64 -5.74
CA GLY A 83 -15.84 10.35 -4.33
C GLY A 83 -15.52 8.87 -4.04
N THR A 84 -15.34 8.01 -5.07
CA THR A 84 -15.01 6.60 -4.91
C THR A 84 -13.57 6.29 -5.35
N ILE A 85 -13.00 5.25 -4.74
CA ILE A 85 -11.63 4.79 -4.99
C ILE A 85 -11.68 3.36 -5.52
N ALA A 86 -10.89 3.05 -6.55
CA ALA A 86 -10.60 1.70 -6.97
C ALA A 86 -9.17 1.32 -6.59
N TYR A 87 -8.95 0.10 -6.11
CA TYR A 87 -7.62 -0.49 -5.99
C TYR A 87 -7.47 -1.60 -7.02
N GLY A 88 -6.40 -1.60 -7.78
CA GLY A 88 -6.16 -2.54 -8.85
C GLY A 88 -4.74 -2.43 -9.37
N VAL A 89 -4.50 -2.93 -10.58
CA VAL A 89 -3.14 -3.04 -11.12
C VAL A 89 -3.02 -2.40 -12.50
N VAL A 90 -1.79 -1.97 -12.80
CA VAL A 90 -1.30 -1.67 -14.15
C VAL A 90 -0.33 -2.79 -14.53
N VAL A 91 -0.45 -3.29 -15.75
CA VAL A 91 0.39 -4.38 -16.26
C VAL A 91 1.10 -3.97 -17.55
N SER A 92 2.16 -4.68 -17.92
CA SER A 92 2.83 -4.53 -19.21
C SER A 92 2.01 -5.17 -20.35
N GLU A 93 2.41 -4.97 -21.61
CA GLU A 93 1.82 -5.69 -22.76
C GLU A 93 1.90 -7.21 -22.61
N ALA A 94 2.92 -7.71 -21.90
CA ALA A 94 3.08 -9.13 -21.59
C ALA A 94 2.18 -9.61 -20.44
N GLY A 95 1.38 -8.72 -19.80
CA GLY A 95 0.49 -9.04 -18.69
C GLY A 95 1.21 -9.18 -17.34
N MET A 96 2.47 -8.73 -17.27
CA MET A 96 3.25 -8.73 -16.02
C MET A 96 2.95 -7.48 -15.22
N MET A 97 3.00 -7.60 -13.88
CA MET A 97 2.80 -6.49 -12.97
C MET A 97 3.77 -5.34 -13.27
N ILE A 98 3.25 -4.13 -13.38
CA ILE A 98 4.02 -2.89 -13.33
C ILE A 98 3.87 -2.29 -11.94
N ASP A 99 2.60 -2.15 -11.48
CA ASP A 99 2.32 -1.57 -10.17
C ASP A 99 0.93 -1.98 -9.68
N ASP A 100 0.74 -1.98 -8.38
CA ASP A 100 -0.56 -1.98 -7.73
C ASP A 100 -0.86 -0.56 -7.25
N CYS A 101 -1.99 -0.02 -7.65
CA CYS A 101 -2.28 1.40 -7.48
C CYS A 101 -3.74 1.67 -7.14
N THR A 102 -3.99 2.85 -6.59
CA THR A 102 -5.33 3.35 -6.31
C THR A 102 -5.73 4.40 -7.35
N VAL A 103 -7.00 4.38 -7.72
CA VAL A 103 -7.62 5.34 -8.65
C VAL A 103 -8.75 6.05 -7.94
N PHE A 104 -8.65 7.37 -7.86
CA PHE A 104 -9.62 8.28 -7.25
C PHE A 104 -10.45 8.94 -8.34
N VAL A 105 -11.76 8.75 -8.32
CA VAL A 105 -12.67 9.32 -9.30
C VAL A 105 -13.29 10.59 -8.75
N TYR A 106 -12.83 11.77 -9.21
CA TYR A 106 -13.40 13.07 -8.81
C TYR A 106 -14.61 13.42 -9.63
N GLY A 107 -14.65 12.96 -10.87
CA GLY A 107 -15.72 13.21 -11.81
C GLY A 107 -15.38 12.69 -13.20
N PRO A 108 -16.20 12.95 -14.22
CA PRO A 108 -15.98 12.45 -15.56
C PRO A 108 -14.71 13.01 -16.21
N GLU A 109 -14.25 14.19 -15.77
CA GLU A 109 -13.13 14.93 -16.36
C GLU A 109 -11.91 15.03 -15.44
N LEU A 110 -11.92 14.38 -14.27
CA LEU A 110 -10.79 14.35 -13.35
C LEU A 110 -10.69 13.01 -12.64
N VAL A 111 -9.57 12.36 -12.80
CA VAL A 111 -9.19 11.10 -12.14
C VAL A 111 -7.76 11.21 -11.66
N ARG A 112 -7.49 10.81 -10.41
CA ARG A 112 -6.11 10.67 -9.90
C ARG A 112 -5.76 9.20 -9.79
N ILE A 113 -4.58 8.82 -10.28
CA ILE A 113 -3.97 7.53 -10.03
C ILE A 113 -2.76 7.71 -9.11
N ILE A 114 -2.65 6.87 -8.08
CA ILE A 114 -1.55 6.89 -7.11
C ILE A 114 -0.86 5.53 -7.14
N GLY A 115 0.44 5.54 -7.32
CA GLY A 115 1.28 4.35 -7.37
C GLY A 115 2.75 4.67 -7.09
N ALA A 116 3.63 3.69 -7.30
CA ALA A 116 5.06 3.82 -7.05
C ALA A 116 5.90 3.83 -8.35
N ASN A 117 5.39 3.24 -9.43
CA ASN A 117 6.17 3.02 -10.66
C ASN A 117 5.95 4.13 -11.69
N PRO A 118 7.01 4.86 -12.11
CA PRO A 118 6.89 5.97 -13.07
C PRO A 118 6.38 5.56 -14.47
N ILE A 119 6.46 4.29 -14.85
CA ILE A 119 5.92 3.76 -16.12
C ILE A 119 4.42 4.07 -16.26
N ILE A 120 3.69 4.22 -15.16
CA ILE A 120 2.27 4.62 -15.18
C ILE A 120 2.10 5.96 -15.91
N GLY A 121 2.95 6.95 -15.62
CA GLY A 121 2.93 8.24 -16.28
C GLY A 121 3.15 8.14 -17.79
N ASP A 122 4.13 7.33 -18.23
CA ASP A 122 4.41 7.09 -19.64
C ASP A 122 3.23 6.43 -20.36
N LEU A 123 2.58 5.45 -19.72
CA LEU A 123 1.40 4.81 -20.26
C LEU A 123 0.20 5.77 -20.34
N LEU A 124 -0.01 6.60 -19.33
CA LEU A 124 -1.06 7.62 -19.38
C LEU A 124 -0.84 8.57 -20.56
N ASP A 125 0.38 9.05 -20.77
CA ASP A 125 0.74 9.91 -21.89
C ASP A 125 0.57 9.20 -23.25
N GLN A 126 0.87 7.91 -23.33
CA GLN A 126 0.68 7.11 -24.54
C GLN A 126 -0.80 6.95 -24.92
N TYR A 127 -1.69 6.80 -23.94
CA TYR A 127 -3.11 6.49 -24.17
C TYR A 127 -4.04 7.70 -24.16
N ARG A 128 -3.59 8.87 -23.67
CA ARG A 128 -4.43 10.06 -23.60
C ARG A 128 -4.69 10.67 -24.98
N PRO A 129 -5.88 11.15 -25.26
CA PRO A 129 -6.16 12.03 -26.41
C PRO A 129 -5.60 13.45 -26.16
N ASN A 130 -5.52 14.26 -27.19
CA ASN A 130 -4.91 15.61 -27.13
C ASN A 130 -5.63 16.59 -26.16
N ASN A 131 -6.89 16.36 -25.87
CA ASN A 131 -7.70 17.19 -24.97
C ASN A 131 -7.65 16.70 -23.50
N VAL A 132 -6.83 15.71 -23.19
CA VAL A 132 -6.58 15.23 -21.83
C VAL A 132 -5.15 15.59 -21.43
N SER A 133 -4.99 16.21 -20.27
CA SER A 133 -3.70 16.47 -19.65
C SER A 133 -3.37 15.41 -18.58
N VAL A 134 -2.10 15.10 -18.44
CA VAL A 134 -1.54 14.27 -17.37
C VAL A 134 -0.53 15.10 -16.61
N ARG A 135 -0.70 15.23 -15.30
CA ARG A 135 0.18 16.02 -14.44
C ARG A 135 0.58 15.24 -13.19
N GLU A 136 1.87 15.06 -13.01
CA GLU A 136 2.41 14.47 -11.78
C GLU A 136 2.40 15.52 -10.66
N ARG A 137 1.92 15.14 -9.47
CA ARG A 137 1.62 16.05 -8.36
C ARG A 137 2.39 15.72 -7.06
N ARG A 138 3.33 14.81 -7.07
CA ARG A 138 4.05 14.36 -5.86
C ARG A 138 4.72 15.51 -5.11
N ASP A 139 5.36 16.42 -5.83
CA ASP A 139 6.06 17.56 -5.23
C ASP A 139 5.12 18.69 -4.76
N GLU A 140 3.80 18.57 -5.01
CA GLU A 140 2.79 19.56 -4.64
C GLU A 140 1.88 19.08 -3.51
N LEU A 141 1.73 17.76 -3.35
CA LEU A 141 0.79 17.13 -2.42
C LEU A 141 1.52 16.26 -1.41
N ALA A 142 1.51 16.68 -0.17
CA ALA A 142 1.85 15.83 0.97
C ALA A 142 0.75 14.79 1.19
N GLN A 143 1.14 13.60 1.66
CA GLN A 143 0.22 12.50 1.97
C GLN A 143 0.61 11.86 3.29
N LEU A 144 -0.31 11.88 4.24
CA LEU A 144 -0.16 11.28 5.57
C LEU A 144 -1.23 10.21 5.78
N SER A 145 -0.83 9.05 6.25
CA SER A 145 -1.70 7.92 6.54
C SER A 145 -1.88 7.76 8.05
N VAL A 146 -3.10 7.90 8.58
CA VAL A 146 -3.43 7.77 10.01
C VAL A 146 -4.20 6.46 10.18
N GLN A 147 -3.58 5.48 10.83
CA GLN A 147 -4.04 4.10 10.88
C GLN A 147 -4.19 3.61 12.32
N GLY A 148 -5.27 2.91 12.61
CA GLY A 148 -5.56 2.32 13.91
C GLY A 148 -7.00 2.57 14.35
N PRO A 149 -7.49 1.84 15.38
CA PRO A 149 -8.89 1.90 15.80
C PRO A 149 -9.37 3.28 16.27
N LEU A 150 -8.47 4.15 16.75
CA LEU A 150 -8.80 5.52 17.17
C LEU A 150 -8.54 6.58 16.09
N SER A 151 -8.12 6.20 14.89
CA SER A 151 -7.82 7.13 13.80
C SER A 151 -8.99 8.05 13.48
N ARG A 152 -10.23 7.51 13.42
CA ARG A 152 -11.44 8.30 13.19
C ARG A 152 -11.69 9.31 14.32
N GLU A 153 -11.59 8.89 15.57
CA GLU A 153 -11.83 9.75 16.72
C GLU A 153 -10.86 10.92 16.76
N ILE A 154 -9.59 10.66 16.45
CA ILE A 154 -8.54 11.69 16.38
C ILE A 154 -8.85 12.68 15.26
N LEU A 155 -9.07 12.20 14.04
CA LEU A 155 -9.33 13.04 12.87
C LEU A 155 -10.64 13.83 13.00
N GLN A 156 -11.66 13.25 13.63
CA GLN A 156 -12.94 13.96 13.87
C GLN A 156 -12.80 15.16 14.80
N LYS A 157 -11.76 15.22 15.65
CA LYS A 157 -11.48 16.43 16.48
C LYS A 157 -10.96 17.60 15.64
N LEU A 158 -10.39 17.35 14.47
CA LEU A 158 -9.83 18.37 13.57
C LEU A 158 -10.86 18.96 12.62
N THR A 159 -12.06 18.35 12.50
CA THR A 159 -13.09 18.80 11.56
C THR A 159 -14.48 18.69 12.13
N SER A 160 -15.35 19.62 11.72
CA SER A 160 -16.80 19.53 11.96
C SER A 160 -17.55 18.70 10.93
N ILE A 161 -16.88 18.31 9.84
CA ILE A 161 -17.46 17.45 8.80
C ILE A 161 -17.54 16.03 9.35
N ASP A 162 -18.67 15.36 9.15
CA ASP A 162 -18.85 13.97 9.55
C ASP A 162 -17.99 13.05 8.68
N ILE A 163 -17.08 12.29 9.31
CA ILE A 163 -16.23 11.26 8.70
C ILE A 163 -16.56 9.85 9.21
N SER A 164 -17.78 9.67 9.73
CA SER A 164 -18.29 8.35 10.13
C SER A 164 -18.41 7.38 8.95
N ASN A 165 -18.71 6.11 9.25
CA ASN A 165 -18.94 5.08 8.23
C ASN A 165 -20.06 5.41 7.26
N ASP A 166 -21.07 6.16 7.71
CA ASP A 166 -22.20 6.54 6.87
C ASP A 166 -21.83 7.66 5.91
N ALA A 167 -20.98 8.60 6.34
CA ALA A 167 -20.55 9.74 5.56
C ALA A 167 -19.33 9.43 4.67
N LEU A 168 -18.31 8.77 5.21
CA LEU A 168 -17.09 8.40 4.50
C LEU A 168 -16.87 6.88 4.56
N ARG A 169 -17.38 6.17 3.56
CA ARG A 169 -17.31 4.72 3.46
C ARG A 169 -15.90 4.23 3.09
N TRP A 170 -15.62 2.98 3.36
CA TRP A 170 -14.40 2.33 2.91
C TRP A 170 -14.25 2.42 1.37
N TYR A 171 -13.07 2.76 0.89
CA TYR A 171 -12.77 3.11 -0.52
C TYR A 171 -13.59 4.30 -1.06
N HIS A 172 -13.82 5.30 -0.20
CA HIS A 172 -14.36 6.61 -0.60
C HIS A 172 -13.44 7.71 -0.10
N PHE A 173 -13.60 8.90 -0.67
CA PHE A 173 -12.89 10.11 -0.27
C PHE A 173 -13.79 11.34 -0.34
N MET A 174 -13.38 12.37 0.37
CA MET A 174 -13.98 13.71 0.35
C MET A 174 -12.90 14.74 0.05
N THR A 175 -13.25 15.75 -0.70
CA THR A 175 -12.37 16.90 -1.03
C THR A 175 -12.79 18.14 -0.28
N ASP A 176 -11.90 19.13 -0.21
CA ASP A 176 -12.15 20.44 0.40
C ASP A 176 -12.62 20.39 1.86
N VAL A 177 -12.31 19.31 2.56
CA VAL A 177 -12.64 19.17 3.98
C VAL A 177 -11.78 20.13 4.78
N ASP A 178 -12.42 20.97 5.61
CA ASP A 178 -11.72 21.81 6.55
C ASP A 178 -11.28 20.98 7.77
N MET A 179 -9.96 20.78 7.92
CA MET A 179 -9.37 20.13 9.09
C MET A 179 -8.34 21.06 9.71
N ALA A 180 -8.55 21.44 10.95
CA ALA A 180 -7.71 22.40 11.67
C ALA A 180 -7.45 23.72 10.90
N GLY A 181 -8.44 24.19 10.13
CA GLY A 181 -8.35 25.41 9.31
C GLY A 181 -7.63 25.23 7.97
N MET A 182 -7.26 24.01 7.60
CA MET A 182 -6.61 23.68 6.33
C MET A 182 -7.58 22.90 5.43
N LYS A 183 -7.51 23.15 4.12
CA LYS A 183 -8.27 22.35 3.13
C LYS A 183 -7.50 21.09 2.80
N VAL A 184 -8.12 19.95 3.06
CA VAL A 184 -7.55 18.64 2.81
C VAL A 184 -8.48 17.78 1.96
N GLU A 185 -7.91 16.77 1.35
CA GLU A 185 -8.62 15.61 0.85
C GLU A 185 -8.44 14.48 1.87
N ILE A 186 -9.52 13.85 2.29
CA ILE A 186 -9.50 12.71 3.20
C ILE A 186 -10.10 11.49 2.51
N SER A 187 -9.37 10.39 2.53
CA SER A 187 -9.79 9.11 1.99
C SER A 187 -9.79 8.03 3.06
N ARG A 188 -10.73 7.07 2.95
CA ARG A 188 -10.81 5.96 3.87
C ARG A 188 -10.21 4.71 3.26
N ILE A 189 -8.89 4.65 3.31
CA ILE A 189 -8.02 3.57 2.87
C ILE A 189 -6.81 3.44 3.80
N GLY A 190 -5.98 2.42 3.60
CA GLY A 190 -4.73 2.25 4.33
C GLY A 190 -3.99 0.98 3.98
N TYR A 191 -2.77 0.86 4.50
CA TYR A 191 -1.82 -0.21 4.18
C TYR A 191 -1.40 -1.02 5.43
N THR A 192 -2.28 -1.11 6.43
CA THR A 192 -1.99 -1.77 7.72
C THR A 192 -2.96 -2.89 8.09
N GLY A 193 -4.10 -2.97 7.40
CA GLY A 193 -5.21 -3.84 7.77
C GLY A 193 -6.11 -3.28 8.88
N GLU A 194 -5.81 -2.08 9.41
CA GLU A 194 -6.64 -1.39 10.40
C GLU A 194 -7.68 -0.46 9.75
N LEU A 195 -8.61 0.05 10.59
CA LEU A 195 -9.32 1.27 10.28
C LEU A 195 -8.30 2.37 10.01
N GLY A 196 -8.45 3.09 8.90
CA GLY A 196 -7.48 4.12 8.58
C GLY A 196 -7.96 5.09 7.53
N TYR A 197 -7.26 6.21 7.52
CA TYR A 197 -7.49 7.33 6.62
C TYR A 197 -6.19 7.81 6.04
N GLU A 198 -6.23 8.27 4.81
CA GLU A 198 -5.14 9.00 4.19
C GLU A 198 -5.57 10.43 3.90
N ILE A 199 -4.72 11.36 4.25
CA ILE A 199 -4.96 12.79 4.11
C ILE A 199 -3.97 13.33 3.09
N MET A 200 -4.47 13.95 2.03
CA MET A 200 -3.69 14.70 1.06
C MET A 200 -3.94 16.19 1.20
N LEU A 201 -2.86 16.96 1.18
CA LEU A 201 -2.91 18.42 1.35
C LEU A 201 -1.72 19.08 0.64
N PRO A 202 -1.78 20.40 0.36
CA PRO A 202 -0.63 21.12 -0.18
C PRO A 202 0.59 20.98 0.71
N VAL A 203 1.78 20.80 0.11
CA VAL A 203 3.05 20.61 0.85
C VAL A 203 3.33 21.74 1.84
N ASP A 204 2.96 22.98 1.53
CA ASP A 204 3.14 24.15 2.41
C ASP A 204 2.32 24.05 3.70
N SER A 205 1.31 23.20 3.76
CA SER A 205 0.46 22.99 4.93
C SER A 205 0.87 21.77 5.77
N ALA A 206 1.84 20.99 5.31
CA ALA A 206 2.21 19.70 5.92
C ALA A 206 2.61 19.85 7.39
N GLN A 207 3.51 20.81 7.71
CA GLN A 207 3.97 21.07 9.06
C GLN A 207 2.81 21.42 10.00
N ALA A 208 1.98 22.39 9.60
CA ALA A 208 0.88 22.85 10.44
C ALA A 208 -0.17 21.74 10.66
N PHE A 209 -0.38 20.89 9.66
CA PHE A 209 -1.28 19.74 9.79
C PHE A 209 -0.72 18.67 10.75
N TRP A 210 0.58 18.38 10.66
CA TRP A 210 1.25 17.46 11.58
C TRP A 210 1.10 17.91 13.03
N ASP A 211 1.42 19.18 13.30
CA ASP A 211 1.35 19.74 14.66
C ASP A 211 -0.09 19.64 15.23
N ALA A 212 -1.10 20.03 14.43
CA ALA A 212 -2.49 19.93 14.83
C ALA A 212 -2.97 18.46 15.04
N LEU A 213 -2.51 17.55 14.19
CA LEU A 213 -2.83 16.12 14.30
C LEU A 213 -2.28 15.54 15.60
N PHE A 214 -1.01 15.83 15.93
CA PHE A 214 -0.38 15.32 17.15
C PHE A 214 -0.93 15.99 18.40
N GLU A 215 -1.23 17.29 18.39
CA GLU A 215 -1.93 17.95 19.50
C GLU A 215 -3.27 17.27 19.83
N ALA A 216 -4.04 16.90 18.80
CA ALA A 216 -5.32 16.23 18.98
C ALA A 216 -5.18 14.76 19.35
N GLY A 217 -4.14 14.08 18.87
CA GLY A 217 -3.99 12.63 18.88
C GLY A 217 -3.14 12.09 20.04
N GLU A 218 -2.12 12.79 20.50
CA GLU A 218 -1.26 12.33 21.60
C GLU A 218 -2.04 11.91 22.86
N PRO A 219 -3.08 12.66 23.31
CA PRO A 219 -3.88 12.23 24.45
C PRO A 219 -4.66 10.92 24.22
N LEU A 220 -4.80 10.49 22.97
CA LEU A 220 -5.44 9.23 22.55
C LEU A 220 -4.41 8.16 22.16
N GLY A 221 -3.12 8.40 22.41
CA GLY A 221 -2.06 7.44 22.12
C GLY A 221 -1.63 7.39 20.65
N LEU A 222 -1.84 8.47 19.88
CA LEU A 222 -1.26 8.62 18.56
C LEU A 222 0.26 8.68 18.67
N LEU A 223 0.94 7.84 17.90
CA LEU A 223 2.39 7.90 17.73
C LEU A 223 2.75 8.11 16.24
N PRO A 224 3.91 8.71 15.96
CA PRO A 224 4.47 8.62 14.63
C PRO A 224 4.88 7.17 14.36
N GLY A 225 4.70 6.69 13.13
CA GLY A 225 5.05 5.34 12.73
C GLY A 225 6.11 5.34 11.64
N GLY A 226 7.17 4.56 11.82
CA GLY A 226 8.21 4.34 10.84
C GLY A 226 7.91 3.19 9.87
N ALA A 227 8.80 3.03 8.89
CA ALA A 227 8.67 1.97 7.87
C ALA A 227 8.68 0.56 8.48
N ALA A 228 9.45 0.31 9.55
CA ALA A 228 9.46 -0.99 10.25
C ALA A 228 8.06 -1.35 10.77
N CYS A 229 7.34 -0.38 11.36
CA CYS A 229 5.97 -0.57 11.82
C CYS A 229 5.02 -0.89 10.67
N VAL A 230 5.12 -0.15 9.54
CA VAL A 230 4.31 -0.44 8.34
C VAL A 230 4.59 -1.85 7.83
N MET A 231 5.86 -2.29 7.79
CA MET A 231 6.23 -3.64 7.32
C MET A 231 5.64 -4.73 8.22
N MET A 232 5.68 -4.58 9.55
CA MET A 232 4.99 -5.51 10.45
C MET A 232 3.50 -5.58 10.16
N CYS A 233 2.84 -4.43 10.09
CA CYS A 233 1.40 -4.37 9.86
C CYS A 233 0.97 -4.97 8.52
N ARG A 234 1.67 -4.62 7.41
CA ARG A 234 1.29 -5.05 6.05
C ARG A 234 1.52 -6.54 5.83
N ILE A 235 2.61 -7.12 6.39
CA ILE A 235 2.91 -8.56 6.27
C ILE A 235 1.86 -9.38 7.02
N GLU A 236 1.51 -8.99 8.24
CA GLU A 236 0.44 -9.65 9.00
C GLU A 236 -0.91 -9.59 8.28
N ALA A 237 -1.21 -8.45 7.63
CA ALA A 237 -2.43 -8.25 6.84
C ALA A 237 -2.36 -8.88 5.44
N GLY A 238 -1.23 -9.52 5.08
CA GLY A 238 -1.03 -10.17 3.78
C GLY A 238 -1.08 -9.21 2.59
N LEU A 239 -0.66 -7.96 2.79
CA LEU A 239 -0.60 -6.92 1.74
C LEU A 239 0.75 -7.00 1.02
N ILE A 240 0.69 -7.02 -0.30
CA ILE A 240 1.87 -7.12 -1.16
C ILE A 240 2.54 -5.76 -1.35
N MET A 241 3.82 -5.77 -1.73
CA MET A 241 4.62 -4.60 -2.05
C MET A 241 5.39 -4.86 -3.35
N GLY A 242 5.37 -3.90 -4.25
CA GLY A 242 6.14 -3.95 -5.49
C GLY A 242 7.63 -4.06 -5.22
N GLU A 243 8.36 -4.76 -6.10
CA GLU A 243 9.79 -5.08 -6.00
C GLU A 243 10.17 -5.95 -4.77
N VAL A 244 9.19 -6.34 -3.96
CA VAL A 244 9.36 -7.24 -2.81
C VAL A 244 8.61 -8.54 -3.07
N GLU A 245 7.26 -8.54 -2.97
CA GLU A 245 6.46 -9.75 -3.22
C GLU A 245 6.27 -10.01 -4.70
N TYR A 246 6.22 -8.99 -5.54
CA TYR A 246 6.13 -9.15 -6.99
C TYR A 246 7.11 -8.24 -7.72
N ASP A 247 7.45 -8.63 -8.91
CA ASP A 247 8.28 -7.90 -9.85
C ASP A 247 7.68 -8.00 -11.26
N HIS A 248 8.37 -7.46 -12.27
CA HIS A 248 7.93 -7.47 -13.66
C HIS A 248 7.93 -8.85 -14.34
N THR A 249 8.11 -9.95 -13.57
CA THR A 249 8.03 -11.33 -14.07
C THR A 249 6.77 -12.06 -13.63
N MET A 250 5.93 -11.44 -12.79
CA MET A 250 4.71 -12.03 -12.24
C MET A 250 3.46 -11.37 -12.81
N THR A 251 2.41 -12.18 -12.94
CA THR A 251 1.09 -11.71 -13.33
C THR A 251 0.21 -11.40 -12.11
N PRO A 252 -0.88 -10.62 -12.24
CA PRO A 252 -1.81 -10.38 -11.14
C PRO A 252 -2.39 -11.66 -10.52
N TYR A 253 -2.48 -12.72 -11.31
CA TYR A 253 -2.99 -14.03 -10.85
C TYR A 253 -2.03 -14.76 -9.92
N GLU A 254 -0.78 -14.35 -9.90
CA GLU A 254 0.30 -14.89 -9.09
C GLU A 254 0.61 -14.02 -7.86
N CYS A 255 0.09 -12.78 -7.85
CA CYS A 255 0.33 -11.78 -6.79
C CYS A 255 -0.89 -11.56 -5.88
N ARG A 256 -1.86 -12.49 -5.85
CA ARG A 256 -3.12 -12.34 -5.10
C ARG A 256 -4.01 -11.18 -5.58
N MET A 257 -3.77 -10.65 -6.79
CA MET A 257 -4.51 -9.52 -7.37
C MET A 257 -5.49 -9.94 -8.47
N ALA A 258 -5.78 -11.25 -8.63
CA ALA A 258 -6.72 -11.77 -9.63
C ALA A 258 -8.10 -11.10 -9.57
N TRP A 259 -8.58 -10.77 -8.37
CA TRP A 259 -9.87 -10.10 -8.12
C TRP A 259 -9.95 -8.66 -8.68
N SER A 260 -8.80 -8.03 -8.96
CA SER A 260 -8.71 -6.68 -9.52
C SER A 260 -8.68 -6.65 -11.05
N VAL A 261 -8.74 -7.81 -11.72
CA VAL A 261 -8.67 -7.90 -13.18
C VAL A 261 -10.07 -8.14 -13.74
N ASP A 262 -10.61 -7.15 -14.44
CA ASP A 262 -11.88 -7.28 -15.17
C ASP A 262 -11.63 -7.51 -16.66
N LEU A 263 -11.67 -8.77 -17.06
CA LEU A 263 -11.53 -9.15 -18.47
C LEU A 263 -12.78 -8.91 -19.33
N ASN A 264 -13.92 -8.53 -18.71
CA ASN A 264 -15.15 -8.26 -19.46
C ASN A 264 -15.21 -6.82 -19.97
N LYS A 265 -14.40 -5.90 -19.39
CA LYS A 265 -14.31 -4.52 -19.89
C LYS A 265 -13.71 -4.47 -21.30
N ASP A 266 -13.84 -3.32 -21.96
CA ASP A 266 -13.21 -3.06 -23.26
C ASP A 266 -11.70 -3.30 -23.23
N ASN A 267 -11.04 -3.20 -24.36
CA ASN A 267 -9.61 -3.44 -24.44
C ASN A 267 -8.83 -2.46 -23.53
N PHE A 268 -7.83 -2.98 -22.85
CA PHE A 268 -6.88 -2.22 -22.05
C PHE A 268 -5.47 -2.83 -22.20
N HIS A 269 -4.47 -2.06 -21.83
CA HIS A 269 -3.06 -2.46 -21.93
C HIS A 269 -2.80 -3.80 -21.25
N GLY A 270 -2.24 -4.76 -21.98
CA GLY A 270 -1.93 -6.11 -21.48
C GLY A 270 -3.11 -7.09 -21.41
N LYS A 271 -4.35 -6.70 -21.75
CA LYS A 271 -5.54 -7.59 -21.62
C LYS A 271 -5.37 -8.95 -22.28
N ASP A 272 -4.89 -9.01 -23.54
CA ASP A 272 -4.74 -10.27 -24.28
C ASP A 272 -3.76 -11.24 -23.61
N ALA A 273 -2.71 -10.70 -23.00
CA ALA A 273 -1.76 -11.50 -22.23
C ALA A 273 -2.40 -12.02 -20.93
N LEU A 274 -3.20 -11.19 -20.24
CA LEU A 274 -3.92 -11.60 -19.04
C LEU A 274 -4.96 -12.68 -19.30
N ILE A 275 -5.66 -12.66 -20.44
CA ILE A 275 -6.57 -13.75 -20.86
C ILE A 275 -5.83 -15.08 -20.98
N LYS A 276 -4.57 -15.06 -21.38
CA LYS A 276 -3.74 -16.28 -21.47
C LYS A 276 -3.21 -16.68 -20.09
N ALA A 277 -2.69 -15.71 -19.32
CA ALA A 277 -2.06 -15.94 -18.03
C ALA A 277 -3.01 -16.52 -16.97
N GLN A 278 -4.30 -16.11 -16.97
CA GLN A 278 -5.28 -16.60 -15.99
C GLN A 278 -5.48 -18.12 -16.00
N LYS A 279 -5.15 -18.79 -17.14
CA LYS A 279 -5.40 -20.22 -17.31
C LYS A 279 -4.44 -21.09 -16.52
N ASN A 280 -3.25 -20.60 -16.24
CA ASN A 280 -2.18 -21.44 -15.70
C ASN A 280 -1.14 -20.62 -14.88
N PRO A 281 -1.57 -19.90 -13.83
CA PRO A 281 -0.62 -19.19 -12.98
C PRO A 281 0.29 -20.19 -12.27
N SER A 282 1.59 -19.90 -12.28
CA SER A 282 2.65 -20.81 -11.81
C SER A 282 3.05 -20.58 -10.35
N LEU A 283 2.86 -19.35 -9.86
CA LEU A 283 3.26 -18.91 -8.54
C LEU A 283 2.05 -18.49 -7.69
N ASP A 284 2.27 -18.36 -6.39
CA ASP A 284 1.35 -17.74 -5.44
C ASP A 284 2.15 -17.05 -4.32
N ILE A 285 1.56 -16.02 -3.70
CA ILE A 285 2.09 -15.37 -2.50
C ILE A 285 1.35 -15.95 -1.30
N VAL A 286 2.10 -16.45 -0.33
CA VAL A 286 1.56 -17.06 0.89
C VAL A 286 2.27 -16.52 2.13
N SER A 287 1.59 -16.59 3.27
CA SER A 287 2.23 -16.35 4.58
C SER A 287 2.94 -17.61 5.05
N VAL A 288 4.14 -17.45 5.62
CA VAL A 288 4.94 -18.54 6.19
C VAL A 288 5.39 -18.21 7.60
N LEU A 289 5.26 -19.17 8.51
CA LEU A 289 5.89 -19.13 9.83
C LEU A 289 7.31 -19.65 9.72
N LEU A 290 8.25 -18.95 10.34
CA LEU A 290 9.69 -19.21 10.27
C LEU A 290 10.24 -19.65 11.63
N PRO A 291 11.33 -20.44 11.69
CA PRO A 291 11.76 -21.15 12.90
C PRO A 291 12.59 -20.30 13.87
N GLY A 292 12.12 -19.14 14.29
CA GLY A 292 12.83 -18.29 15.25
C GLY A 292 13.44 -17.04 14.64
N GLU A 293 14.36 -16.39 15.36
CA GLU A 293 15.04 -15.18 14.90
C GLU A 293 16.05 -15.50 13.78
N GLY A 294 16.10 -14.67 12.76
CA GLY A 294 17.01 -14.84 11.63
C GLY A 294 16.77 -13.84 10.50
N GLU A 295 17.68 -13.81 9.57
CA GLU A 295 17.54 -13.09 8.30
C GLU A 295 16.96 -14.05 7.25
N TYR A 296 15.74 -13.78 6.82
CA TYR A 296 15.00 -14.67 5.93
C TYR A 296 14.72 -14.09 4.55
N ASP A 297 14.95 -12.80 4.33
CA ASP A 297 14.68 -12.13 3.06
C ASP A 297 15.53 -12.73 1.95
N GLY A 298 14.86 -13.23 0.90
CA GLY A 298 15.50 -13.91 -0.23
C GLY A 298 15.87 -15.39 0.02
N VAL A 299 15.63 -15.93 1.23
CA VAL A 299 15.96 -17.33 1.54
C VAL A 299 15.12 -18.29 0.70
N GLU A 300 15.80 -19.22 0.02
CA GLU A 300 15.17 -20.21 -0.84
C GLU A 300 14.39 -21.25 -0.04
N LEU A 301 13.22 -21.64 -0.59
CA LEU A 301 12.34 -22.66 -0.06
C LEU A 301 12.43 -23.92 -0.94
N MET A 302 12.67 -25.07 -0.33
CA MET A 302 12.87 -26.35 -0.98
C MET A 302 11.77 -27.34 -0.60
N ASP A 303 11.33 -28.13 -1.56
CA ASP A 303 10.54 -29.34 -1.33
C ASP A 303 11.23 -30.53 -2.03
N ASN A 304 11.56 -31.59 -1.26
CA ASN A 304 12.26 -32.75 -1.77
C ASN A 304 13.52 -32.40 -2.59
N ASN A 305 14.37 -31.51 -2.08
CA ASN A 305 15.58 -31.00 -2.71
C ASN A 305 15.35 -30.24 -4.05
N LYS A 306 14.14 -29.74 -4.29
CA LYS A 306 13.84 -28.88 -5.42
C LYS A 306 13.43 -27.51 -4.92
N LYS A 307 13.99 -26.46 -5.52
CA LYS A 307 13.57 -25.07 -5.23
C LYS A 307 12.11 -24.91 -5.69
N VAL A 308 11.27 -24.50 -4.74
CA VAL A 308 9.83 -24.24 -4.96
C VAL A 308 9.45 -22.79 -4.74
N GLY A 309 10.34 -21.97 -4.18
CA GLY A 309 10.08 -20.55 -3.93
C GLY A 309 11.19 -19.87 -3.13
N LEU A 310 10.84 -18.72 -2.60
CA LEU A 310 11.69 -17.96 -1.67
C LEU A 310 10.82 -17.14 -0.71
N VAL A 311 11.36 -16.83 0.46
CA VAL A 311 10.80 -15.83 1.38
C VAL A 311 11.10 -14.45 0.80
N THR A 312 10.09 -13.60 0.64
CA THR A 312 10.26 -12.26 0.05
C THR A 312 10.67 -11.25 1.10
N MET A 313 9.97 -11.24 2.23
CA MET A 313 10.29 -10.43 3.41
C MET A 313 9.73 -11.09 4.65
N ALA A 314 10.46 -10.99 5.76
CA ALA A 314 10.04 -11.52 7.04
C ALA A 314 10.19 -10.48 8.16
N ILE A 315 9.35 -10.58 9.17
CA ILE A 315 9.33 -9.70 10.34
C ILE A 315 9.09 -10.52 11.63
N PRO A 316 9.57 -10.07 12.79
CA PRO A 316 9.02 -10.52 14.05
C PRO A 316 7.59 -10.00 14.18
N SER A 317 6.59 -10.88 14.25
CA SER A 317 5.19 -10.48 14.34
C SER A 317 4.75 -10.36 15.80
N PRO A 318 4.47 -9.16 16.32
CA PRO A 318 3.95 -9.01 17.68
C PRO A 318 2.57 -9.66 17.86
N TYR A 319 1.75 -9.70 16.79
CA TYR A 319 0.47 -10.41 16.79
C TYR A 319 0.62 -11.92 17.06
N LEU A 320 1.72 -12.52 16.63
CA LEU A 320 2.06 -13.92 16.86
C LEU A 320 3.06 -14.11 18.02
N GLU A 321 3.04 -13.23 19.01
CA GLU A 321 3.90 -13.29 20.20
C GLU A 321 5.41 -13.26 19.86
N GLY A 322 5.78 -12.52 18.82
CA GLY A 322 7.17 -12.36 18.36
C GLY A 322 7.69 -13.50 17.47
N LYS A 323 6.84 -14.44 17.06
CA LYS A 323 7.23 -15.42 16.03
C LYS A 323 7.51 -14.71 14.71
N PHE A 324 8.50 -15.22 13.98
CA PHE A 324 8.80 -14.69 12.65
C PHE A 324 7.75 -15.12 11.64
N LEU A 325 7.19 -14.13 10.97
CA LEU A 325 6.20 -14.26 9.90
C LEU A 325 6.78 -13.66 8.62
N GLY A 326 6.76 -14.41 7.53
CA GLY A 326 7.13 -13.90 6.22
C GLY A 326 6.00 -13.98 5.22
N LEU A 327 6.12 -13.20 4.13
CA LEU A 327 5.49 -13.52 2.87
C LEU A 327 6.49 -14.28 2.00
N ALA A 328 5.99 -15.19 1.19
CA ALA A 328 6.82 -16.03 0.34
C ALA A 328 6.19 -16.19 -1.05
N ARG A 329 7.03 -16.13 -2.08
CA ARG A 329 6.70 -16.42 -3.46
C ARG A 329 6.95 -17.90 -3.71
N ILE A 330 5.92 -18.69 -3.95
CA ILE A 330 6.01 -20.17 -4.00
C ILE A 330 5.33 -20.68 -5.25
N ASN A 331 5.85 -21.79 -5.82
CA ASN A 331 5.17 -22.54 -6.85
C ASN A 331 3.76 -22.92 -6.38
N ARG A 332 2.75 -22.64 -7.19
CA ARG A 332 1.34 -22.80 -6.80
C ARG A 332 1.00 -24.22 -6.35
N ALA A 333 1.64 -25.23 -6.90
CA ALA A 333 1.43 -26.64 -6.50
C ALA A 333 1.87 -26.90 -5.04
N ASN A 334 2.80 -26.11 -4.48
CA ASN A 334 3.33 -26.23 -3.14
C ASN A 334 2.66 -25.26 -2.15
N ALA A 335 1.89 -24.28 -2.63
CA ALA A 335 1.24 -23.22 -1.83
C ALA A 335 0.00 -23.73 -1.06
N ILE A 336 0.18 -24.77 -0.23
CA ILE A 336 -0.88 -25.45 0.52
C ILE A 336 -0.67 -25.16 2.02
N VAL A 337 -1.68 -24.63 2.67
CA VAL A 337 -1.64 -24.36 4.13
C VAL A 337 -1.33 -25.65 4.89
N GLY A 338 -0.37 -25.57 5.81
CA GLY A 338 0.16 -26.68 6.60
C GLY A 338 1.35 -27.39 5.98
N ASN A 339 1.70 -27.12 4.71
CA ASN A 339 2.94 -27.64 4.13
C ASN A 339 4.16 -27.02 4.83
N LYS A 340 5.18 -27.85 5.01
CA LYS A 340 6.48 -27.48 5.53
C LYS A 340 7.52 -27.58 4.43
N LEU A 341 8.28 -26.51 4.25
CA LEU A 341 9.31 -26.38 3.24
C LEU A 341 10.66 -26.15 3.91
N ASP A 342 11.69 -26.81 3.42
CA ASP A 342 13.04 -26.66 3.96
C ASP A 342 13.61 -25.29 3.56
N LEU A 343 14.23 -24.61 4.50
CA LEU A 343 14.94 -23.33 4.30
C LEU A 343 16.40 -23.61 3.93
N VAL A 344 16.92 -22.90 2.93
CA VAL A 344 18.34 -22.96 2.58
C VAL A 344 19.11 -22.01 3.48
N LEU A 345 19.45 -22.48 4.68
CA LEU A 345 20.21 -21.78 5.71
C LEU A 345 21.40 -22.61 6.17
N GLU A 346 22.35 -22.01 6.91
CA GLU A 346 23.48 -22.73 7.52
C GLU A 346 22.99 -23.77 8.53
N GLU A 347 21.93 -23.45 9.29
CA GLU A 347 21.23 -24.36 10.19
C GLU A 347 19.93 -24.84 9.54
N ASN A 348 19.64 -26.13 9.66
CA ASN A 348 18.41 -26.71 9.12
C ASN A 348 17.18 -26.10 9.78
N GLY A 349 16.25 -25.57 8.98
CA GLY A 349 14.98 -24.98 9.40
C GLY A 349 13.88 -25.26 8.40
N GLN A 350 12.64 -25.17 8.85
CA GLN A 350 11.48 -25.32 7.97
C GLN A 350 10.55 -24.12 8.12
N ALA A 351 10.06 -23.60 6.99
CA ALA A 351 8.95 -22.67 6.94
C ALA A 351 7.64 -23.44 6.85
N GLU A 352 6.65 -23.06 7.65
CA GLU A 352 5.29 -23.63 7.58
C GLU A 352 4.35 -22.63 6.90
N ILE A 353 3.67 -23.07 5.84
CA ILE A 353 2.68 -22.24 5.13
C ILE A 353 1.43 -22.11 6.01
N VAL A 354 1.01 -20.88 6.26
CA VAL A 354 -0.20 -20.57 7.03
C VAL A 354 -1.21 -19.78 6.18
N ALA A 355 -2.42 -19.62 6.73
CA ALA A 355 -3.44 -18.84 6.04
C ALA A 355 -2.99 -17.38 5.83
N THR A 356 -3.31 -16.81 4.70
CA THR A 356 -3.01 -15.39 4.36
C THR A 356 -4.34 -14.64 4.13
N PRO A 357 -4.58 -13.51 4.82
CA PRO A 357 -3.75 -12.92 5.88
C PRO A 357 -3.81 -13.69 7.20
N VAL A 358 -2.81 -13.46 8.06
CA VAL A 358 -2.79 -13.97 9.44
C VAL A 358 -3.60 -13.06 10.35
N TYR A 359 -3.53 -11.75 10.11
CA TYR A 359 -4.23 -10.73 10.86
C TYR A 359 -5.53 -10.35 10.17
N ASP A 360 -6.63 -10.31 10.93
CA ASP A 360 -7.98 -9.92 10.47
C ASP A 360 -8.37 -10.50 9.09
N PRO A 361 -8.44 -11.85 8.95
CA PRO A 361 -8.71 -12.50 7.66
C PRO A 361 -10.05 -12.08 7.03
N GLU A 362 -11.01 -11.63 7.83
CA GLU A 362 -12.31 -11.14 7.37
C GLU A 362 -12.29 -9.65 6.98
N ARG A 363 -11.16 -8.95 7.23
CA ARG A 363 -11.01 -7.50 7.02
C ARG A 363 -12.10 -6.68 7.73
N ALA A 364 -12.49 -7.10 8.92
CA ALA A 364 -13.51 -6.45 9.73
C ALA A 364 -13.01 -5.08 10.26
N ARG A 365 -11.73 -5.01 10.63
CA ARG A 365 -11.12 -3.79 11.19
C ARG A 365 -11.05 -2.65 10.19
N SER A 366 -10.57 -2.89 8.98
CA SER A 366 -10.49 -1.85 7.95
C SER A 366 -11.89 -1.35 7.50
N ARG A 367 -12.93 -2.14 7.75
CA ARG A 367 -14.33 -1.81 7.43
C ARG A 367 -15.12 -1.23 8.62
N SER A 368 -14.54 -1.24 9.83
CA SER A 368 -15.21 -0.81 11.06
C SER A 368 -15.57 0.68 11.11
#